data_be24d8f911a8d49abd958fc09d10589a
#
_entry.id   be24d8f911a8d49abd958fc09d10589a
#
_cell.length_a   1.000
_cell.length_b   1.000
_cell.length_c   1.000
_cell.angle_alpha   90.00
_cell.angle_beta   90.00
_cell.angle_gamma   90.00
#
_symmetry.space_group_name_H-M   'P 1'
#
loop_
_entity.id
_entity.type
_entity.pdbx_description
1 polymer ?
#
loop_
_entity_poly.entity_id
_entity_poly.type
_entity_poly.pdbx_seq_one_letter_code
_entity_poly.pdbx_strand_id
1 'polypeptide(L)'
;AFWSTGLFHAFNDPKFPELEVFMTPMIVEENLDKGSYEKTPLLQYFGRKLLVRGRKIARPGVQIDINQERPKSLGSVKLASSNPREFPLIDPNYFSNSEDLEELVKGVSVMREIMQRHEISKYLNSEISPWLNSNTKSEIVEAIKQTAYTGHHPCSTARMGADNDPMAVLDAKLRVRGLIGLR
;
A
#
# COMPACT_ATOMS: atom_id res chain seq x y z
N ALA A 1 9.88 6.55 -16.55
CA ALA A 1 9.53 5.32 -15.84
C ALA A 1 8.21 4.84 -16.40
N PHE A 2 8.15 3.58 -16.83
CA PHE A 2 6.89 2.96 -17.27
C PHE A 2 6.27 2.29 -16.05
N TRP A 3 5.09 2.72 -15.68
CA TRP A 3 4.27 2.09 -14.67
C TRP A 3 3.33 1.10 -15.37
N SER A 4 3.20 -0.09 -14.83
CA SER A 4 2.21 -1.06 -15.29
C SER A 4 1.30 -1.35 -14.11
N THR A 5 0.00 -1.16 -14.29
CA THR A 5 -1.04 -1.49 -13.31
C THR A 5 -1.86 -2.68 -13.78
N GLY A 6 -2.24 -3.53 -12.86
CA GLY A 6 -3.17 -4.62 -13.09
C GLY A 6 -4.21 -4.68 -11.97
N LEU A 7 -5.45 -4.96 -12.35
CA LEU A 7 -6.55 -5.17 -11.42
C LEU A 7 -6.81 -6.68 -11.27
N PHE A 8 -6.94 -7.14 -10.03
CA PHE A 8 -7.10 -8.55 -9.72
C PHE A 8 -8.31 -8.78 -8.82
N HIS A 9 -8.97 -9.91 -9.03
CA HIS A 9 -10.05 -10.39 -8.19
C HIS A 9 -9.52 -11.45 -7.21
N ALA A 10 -9.50 -11.13 -5.93
CA ALA A 10 -9.06 -12.08 -4.89
C ALA A 10 -10.16 -13.08 -4.52
N PHE A 11 -11.44 -12.71 -4.63
CA PHE A 11 -12.58 -13.50 -4.18
C PHE A 11 -13.67 -13.71 -5.24
N ASN A 12 -13.35 -13.57 -6.52
CA ASN A 12 -14.29 -13.83 -7.62
C ASN A 12 -15.53 -12.91 -7.70
N ASP A 13 -15.43 -11.66 -7.22
CA ASP A 13 -16.45 -10.66 -7.57
C ASP A 13 -16.18 -10.12 -8.98
N PRO A 14 -16.97 -10.48 -10.00
CA PRO A 14 -16.68 -10.08 -11.38
C PRO A 14 -16.91 -8.59 -11.65
N LYS A 15 -17.49 -7.86 -10.70
CA LYS A 15 -17.83 -6.44 -10.88
C LYS A 15 -16.77 -5.50 -10.33
N PHE A 16 -16.07 -5.90 -9.28
CA PHE A 16 -15.17 -5.00 -8.55
C PHE A 16 -13.90 -5.74 -8.13
N PRO A 17 -12.76 -5.40 -8.70
CA PRO A 17 -11.49 -5.95 -8.26
C PRO A 17 -11.19 -5.52 -6.80
N GLU A 18 -10.63 -6.43 -6.02
CA GLU A 18 -10.24 -6.18 -4.64
C GLU A 18 -8.79 -5.68 -4.54
N LEU A 19 -7.97 -6.04 -5.49
CA LEU A 19 -6.55 -5.72 -5.48
C LEU A 19 -6.13 -4.97 -6.76
N GLU A 20 -5.33 -3.94 -6.57
CA GLU A 20 -4.58 -3.26 -7.61
C GLU A 20 -3.09 -3.57 -7.46
N VAL A 21 -2.40 -3.81 -8.56
CA VAL A 21 -0.97 -4.11 -8.54
C VAL A 21 -0.21 -3.10 -9.39
N PHE A 22 0.79 -2.49 -8.78
CA PHE A 22 1.76 -1.65 -9.47
C PHE A 22 3.08 -2.39 -9.64
N MET A 23 3.64 -2.32 -10.82
CA MET A 23 4.99 -2.83 -11.10
C MET A 23 5.92 -1.69 -11.46
N THR A 24 7.00 -1.57 -10.71
CA THR A 24 8.03 -0.57 -10.92
C THR A 24 9.33 -1.27 -11.30
N PRO A 25 9.99 -0.89 -12.41
CA PRO A 25 11.23 -1.55 -12.87
C PRO A 25 12.46 -1.11 -12.06
N MET A 26 12.31 -0.92 -10.79
CA MET A 26 13.38 -0.62 -9.83
C MET A 26 12.93 -0.97 -8.42
N ILE A 27 13.87 -1.29 -7.55
CA ILE A 27 13.60 -1.48 -6.13
C ILE A 27 13.93 -0.18 -5.41
N VAL A 28 12.97 0.33 -4.64
CA VAL A 28 13.14 1.50 -3.79
C VAL A 28 13.26 1.05 -2.35
N GLU A 29 14.42 1.19 -1.75
CA GLU A 29 14.63 0.84 -0.34
C GLU A 29 14.57 2.08 0.54
N GLU A 30 13.74 2.02 1.56
CA GLU A 30 13.71 2.99 2.64
C GLU A 30 14.64 2.50 3.75
N ASN A 31 15.39 3.41 4.36
CA ASN A 31 16.23 3.12 5.55
C ASN A 31 17.50 2.24 5.37
N LEU A 32 18.15 2.33 4.22
CA LEU A 32 19.51 1.80 4.16
C LEU A 32 20.49 2.70 4.95
N ASP A 33 21.35 2.09 5.75
CA ASP A 33 22.41 2.79 6.48
C ASP A 33 23.28 3.57 5.51
N LYS A 34 23.71 4.77 5.93
CA LYS A 34 24.50 5.69 5.10
C LYS A 34 25.74 5.04 4.46
N GLY A 35 26.30 3.99 5.08
CA GLY A 35 27.43 3.24 4.56
C GLY A 35 27.14 2.35 3.36
N SER A 36 25.86 2.06 3.08
CA SER A 36 25.45 1.20 1.95
C SER A 36 25.44 1.95 0.61
N TYR A 37 25.36 3.27 0.63
CA TYR A 37 25.25 4.12 -0.55
C TYR A 37 26.49 4.09 -1.46
N GLU A 38 27.67 3.99 -0.86
CA GLU A 38 28.94 4.09 -1.59
C GLU A 38 29.29 2.81 -2.36
N LYS A 39 28.62 1.70 -2.06
CA LYS A 39 28.94 0.38 -2.61
C LYS A 39 27.95 -0.13 -3.66
N THR A 40 26.95 0.63 -4.03
CA THR A 40 25.91 0.16 -4.96
C THR A 40 26.32 0.36 -6.41
N PRO A 41 26.42 -0.70 -7.23
CA PRO A 41 26.84 -0.61 -8.64
C PRO A 41 26.01 0.36 -9.48
N LEU A 42 24.75 0.60 -9.09
CA LEU A 42 23.83 1.51 -9.79
C LEU A 42 24.34 2.97 -9.75
N LEU A 43 24.96 3.39 -8.66
CA LEU A 43 25.55 4.74 -8.53
C LEU A 43 26.73 4.92 -9.48
N GLN A 44 27.45 3.84 -9.79
CA GLN A 44 28.55 3.85 -10.76
C GLN A 44 28.04 3.86 -12.20
N TYR A 45 26.91 3.17 -12.47
CA TYR A 45 26.37 3.03 -13.81
C TYR A 45 25.75 4.32 -14.37
N PHE A 46 25.10 5.13 -13.54
CA PHE A 46 24.43 6.35 -14.01
C PHE A 46 25.23 7.65 -13.78
N GLY A 47 26.39 7.61 -13.12
CA GLY A 47 27.25 8.77 -12.93
C GLY A 47 26.60 10.00 -12.26
N ARG A 48 25.37 9.88 -11.79
CA ARG A 48 24.58 10.91 -11.12
C ARG A 48 24.00 10.35 -9.84
N LYS A 49 24.23 11.06 -8.73
CA LYS A 49 23.48 10.84 -7.49
C LYS A 49 22.01 11.13 -7.76
N LEU A 50 21.19 10.10 -7.96
CA LEU A 50 19.75 10.25 -7.92
C LEU A 50 19.34 10.40 -6.44
N LEU A 51 19.55 11.59 -5.89
CA LEU A 51 19.01 11.98 -4.60
C LEU A 51 17.50 12.16 -4.76
N VAL A 52 16.76 11.07 -4.63
CA VAL A 52 15.35 11.16 -4.33
C VAL A 52 15.25 11.78 -2.92
N ARG A 53 14.55 12.88 -2.80
CA ARG A 53 14.38 13.64 -1.57
C ARG A 53 13.89 12.69 -0.47
N GLY A 54 14.78 12.40 0.50
CA GLY A 54 14.50 11.48 1.61
C GLY A 54 15.05 10.07 1.42
N ARG A 55 16.36 9.88 1.44
CA ARG A 55 17.08 8.62 1.72
C ARG A 55 16.56 7.32 1.07
N LYS A 56 15.98 7.38 -0.11
CA LYS A 56 15.57 6.19 -0.86
C LYS A 56 16.66 5.85 -1.87
N ILE A 57 17.11 4.62 -1.90
CA ILE A 57 18.03 4.13 -2.93
C ILE A 57 17.22 3.26 -3.89
N ALA A 58 17.34 3.58 -5.19
CA ALA A 58 16.82 2.73 -6.23
C ALA A 58 17.93 1.81 -6.74
N ARG A 59 17.64 0.51 -6.84
CA ARG A 59 18.54 -0.47 -7.49
C ARG A 59 17.83 -1.27 -8.58
N PRO A 60 18.58 -1.89 -9.51
CA PRO A 60 17.97 -2.73 -10.55
C PRO A 60 17.14 -3.85 -9.95
N GLY A 61 15.92 -3.99 -10.42
CA GLY A 61 15.01 -5.02 -9.98
C GLY A 61 13.59 -4.70 -10.38
N VAL A 62 12.63 -5.42 -9.81
CA VAL A 62 11.21 -5.17 -9.96
C VAL A 62 10.62 -5.06 -8.57
N GLN A 63 9.98 -3.94 -8.29
CA GLN A 63 9.14 -3.77 -7.12
C GLN A 63 7.69 -4.00 -7.52
N ILE A 64 6.99 -4.76 -6.70
CA ILE A 64 5.56 -5.06 -6.87
C ILE A 64 4.86 -4.56 -5.62
N ASP A 65 4.00 -3.56 -5.79
CA ASP A 65 3.15 -3.04 -4.75
C ASP A 65 1.73 -3.55 -4.97
N ILE A 66 1.18 -4.21 -3.96
CA ILE A 66 -0.17 -4.78 -3.98
C ILE A 66 -1.04 -3.90 -3.10
N ASN A 67 -1.95 -3.16 -3.70
CA ASN A 67 -2.89 -2.29 -3.01
C ASN A 67 -4.23 -2.99 -2.82
N GLN A 68 -4.77 -2.86 -1.63
CA GLN A 68 -6.13 -3.28 -1.33
C GLN A 68 -7.09 -2.12 -1.62
N GLU A 69 -8.04 -2.35 -2.53
CA GLU A 69 -8.95 -1.31 -3.00
C GLU A 69 -10.14 -1.08 -2.05
N ARG A 70 -10.55 -2.10 -1.32
CA ARG A 70 -11.72 -2.05 -0.44
C ARG A 70 -11.48 -2.73 0.89
N PRO A 71 -10.58 -2.18 1.73
CA PRO A 71 -10.30 -2.74 3.04
C PRO A 71 -11.56 -2.70 3.91
N LYS A 72 -11.73 -3.74 4.74
CA LYS A 72 -12.82 -3.86 5.72
C LYS A 72 -12.45 -3.29 7.08
N SER A 73 -11.16 -3.16 7.34
CA SER A 73 -10.64 -2.50 8.54
C SER A 73 -11.05 -1.03 8.57
N LEU A 74 -11.49 -0.58 9.72
CA LEU A 74 -11.92 0.80 9.92
C LEU A 74 -11.10 1.45 11.02
N GLY A 75 -10.57 2.61 10.73
CA GLY A 75 -9.83 3.44 11.65
C GLY A 75 -10.66 4.59 12.22
N SER A 76 -9.98 5.52 12.87
CA SER A 76 -10.63 6.71 13.42
C SER A 76 -9.74 7.95 13.33
N VAL A 77 -10.39 9.12 13.23
CA VAL A 77 -9.77 10.42 13.40
C VAL A 77 -10.50 11.13 14.53
N LYS A 78 -9.77 11.55 15.55
CA LYS A 78 -10.32 12.18 16.76
C LYS A 78 -9.57 13.46 17.09
N LEU A 79 -10.23 14.40 17.75
CA LEU A 79 -9.54 15.57 18.30
C LEU A 79 -8.62 15.11 19.45
N ALA A 80 -7.39 15.61 19.47
CA ALA A 80 -6.46 15.40 20.58
C ALA A 80 -6.86 16.24 21.81
N SER A 81 -7.34 17.46 21.57
CA SER A 81 -7.82 18.39 22.60
C SER A 81 -8.78 19.42 22.00
N SER A 82 -9.18 20.42 22.79
CA SER A 82 -9.93 21.60 22.34
C SER A 82 -9.05 22.62 21.60
N ASN A 83 -7.73 22.48 21.60
CA ASN A 83 -6.82 23.37 20.90
C ASN A 83 -6.80 23.06 19.38
N PRO A 84 -7.32 23.94 18.51
CA PRO A 84 -7.40 23.68 17.07
C PRO A 84 -6.04 23.64 16.36
N ARG A 85 -4.95 23.95 17.04
CA ARG A 85 -3.59 23.88 16.50
C ARG A 85 -2.91 22.54 16.78
N GLU A 86 -3.48 21.70 17.61
CA GLU A 86 -2.98 20.35 17.85
C GLU A 86 -3.43 19.42 16.73
N PHE A 87 -2.50 18.56 16.30
CA PHE A 87 -2.80 17.55 15.29
C PHE A 87 -3.83 16.55 15.84
N PRO A 88 -4.77 16.10 15.01
CA PRO A 88 -5.72 15.07 15.42
C PRO A 88 -5.02 13.74 15.70
N LEU A 89 -5.66 12.93 16.53
CA LEU A 89 -5.29 11.53 16.71
C LEU A 89 -5.81 10.73 15.52
N ILE A 90 -4.89 10.19 14.72
CA ILE A 90 -5.20 9.42 13.54
C ILE A 90 -4.79 7.97 13.79
N ASP A 91 -5.75 7.09 13.78
CA ASP A 91 -5.54 5.64 13.89
C ASP A 91 -6.15 4.96 12.65
N PRO A 92 -5.34 4.54 11.68
CA PRO A 92 -5.83 3.80 10.52
C PRO A 92 -6.37 2.42 10.87
N ASN A 93 -5.92 1.84 12.00
CA ASN A 93 -6.31 0.52 12.50
C ASN A 93 -6.18 -0.58 11.44
N TYR A 94 -5.08 -0.53 10.67
CA TYR A 94 -4.79 -1.48 9.61
C TYR A 94 -4.87 -2.93 10.10
N PHE A 95 -5.44 -3.80 9.26
CA PHE A 95 -5.55 -5.24 9.52
C PHE A 95 -6.36 -5.62 10.77
N SER A 96 -7.22 -4.74 11.26
CA SER A 96 -8.17 -5.08 12.34
C SER A 96 -9.22 -6.11 11.89
N ASN A 97 -9.50 -6.16 10.59
CA ASN A 97 -10.26 -7.24 9.97
C ASN A 97 -9.29 -8.24 9.32
N SER A 98 -9.39 -9.53 9.69
CA SER A 98 -8.50 -10.57 9.19
C SER A 98 -8.64 -10.84 7.68
N GLU A 99 -9.80 -10.54 7.09
CA GLU A 99 -10.03 -10.72 5.66
C GLU A 99 -9.09 -9.83 4.83
N ASP A 100 -8.72 -8.66 5.32
CA ASP A 100 -7.78 -7.76 4.65
C ASP A 100 -6.41 -8.41 4.47
N LEU A 101 -5.92 -9.11 5.50
CA LEU A 101 -4.68 -9.89 5.41
C LEU A 101 -4.82 -11.08 4.47
N GLU A 102 -5.98 -11.74 4.47
CA GLU A 102 -6.22 -12.88 3.57
C GLU A 102 -6.24 -12.48 2.11
N GLU A 103 -6.80 -11.33 1.79
CA GLU A 103 -6.76 -10.77 0.43
C GLU A 103 -5.32 -10.50 -0.01
N LEU A 104 -4.53 -9.83 0.82
CA LEU A 104 -3.13 -9.54 0.51
C LEU A 104 -2.28 -10.80 0.38
N VAL A 105 -2.49 -11.81 1.23
CA VAL A 105 -1.80 -13.12 1.11
C VAL A 105 -2.11 -13.78 -0.23
N LYS A 106 -3.36 -13.75 -0.68
CA LYS A 106 -3.73 -14.23 -2.02
C LYS A 106 -3.04 -13.43 -3.11
N GLY A 107 -3.02 -12.10 -2.99
CA GLY A 107 -2.31 -11.22 -3.92
C GLY A 107 -0.84 -11.58 -4.05
N VAL A 108 -0.15 -11.77 -2.94
CA VAL A 108 1.26 -12.21 -2.94
C VAL A 108 1.42 -13.56 -3.64
N SER A 109 0.53 -14.52 -3.36
CA SER A 109 0.58 -15.85 -3.98
C SER A 109 0.41 -15.79 -5.50
N VAL A 110 -0.56 -15.03 -5.98
CA VAL A 110 -0.82 -14.82 -7.42
C VAL A 110 0.38 -14.12 -8.09
N MET A 111 0.93 -13.10 -7.45
CA MET A 111 2.08 -12.39 -8.02
C MET A 111 3.31 -13.28 -8.09
N ARG A 112 3.57 -14.12 -7.08
CA ARG A 112 4.65 -15.10 -7.12
C ARG A 112 4.46 -16.10 -8.28
N GLU A 113 3.24 -16.58 -8.49
CA GLU A 113 2.92 -17.47 -9.61
C GLU A 113 3.20 -16.81 -10.97
N ILE A 114 2.81 -15.54 -11.13
CA ILE A 114 3.09 -14.76 -12.35
C ILE A 114 4.60 -14.58 -12.54
N MET A 115 5.32 -14.21 -11.48
CA MET A 115 6.76 -13.95 -11.56
C MET A 115 7.59 -15.21 -11.80
N GLN A 116 7.06 -16.41 -11.48
CA GLN A 116 7.67 -17.70 -11.77
C GLN A 116 7.49 -18.16 -13.23
N ARG A 117 6.64 -17.50 -14.02
CA ARG A 117 6.50 -17.83 -15.45
C ARG A 117 7.83 -17.67 -16.17
N HIS A 118 8.14 -18.61 -17.08
CA HIS A 118 9.44 -18.67 -17.76
C HIS A 118 9.80 -17.36 -18.47
N GLU A 119 8.83 -16.68 -19.05
CA GLU A 119 9.00 -15.41 -19.76
C GLU A 119 9.54 -14.31 -18.88
N ILE A 120 9.27 -14.36 -17.57
CA ILE A 120 9.66 -13.36 -16.56
C ILE A 120 10.83 -13.88 -15.72
N SER A 121 10.73 -15.11 -15.20
CA SER A 121 11.66 -15.67 -14.22
C SER A 121 13.10 -15.74 -14.71
N LYS A 122 13.32 -15.88 -16.02
CA LYS A 122 14.66 -15.85 -16.63
C LYS A 122 15.42 -14.53 -16.45
N TYR A 123 14.73 -13.46 -16.07
CA TYR A 123 15.32 -12.15 -15.80
C TYR A 123 15.47 -11.86 -14.30
N LEU A 124 14.97 -12.75 -13.44
CA LEU A 124 14.95 -12.56 -12.00
C LEU A 124 15.94 -13.52 -11.33
N ASN A 125 16.56 -13.05 -10.26
CA ASN A 125 17.43 -13.88 -9.43
C ASN A 125 16.67 -14.45 -8.22
N SER A 126 16.19 -13.57 -7.34
CA SER A 126 15.52 -13.96 -6.10
C SER A 126 14.66 -12.81 -5.57
N GLU A 127 13.70 -13.15 -4.73
CA GLU A 127 13.03 -12.17 -3.88
C GLU A 127 14.02 -11.57 -2.87
N ILE A 128 13.67 -10.40 -2.33
CA ILE A 128 14.46 -9.71 -1.31
C ILE A 128 13.80 -9.89 0.05
N SER A 129 14.60 -9.91 1.12
CA SER A 129 14.06 -9.90 2.48
C SER A 129 13.08 -8.71 2.71
N PRO A 130 11.95 -8.90 3.43
CA PRO A 130 11.62 -10.10 4.20
C PRO A 130 11.01 -11.25 3.38
N TRP A 131 10.71 -11.04 2.11
CA TRP A 131 9.95 -11.96 1.25
C TRP A 131 10.72 -13.24 0.93
N LEU A 132 12.04 -13.18 0.81
CA LEU A 132 12.92 -14.31 0.46
C LEU A 132 12.69 -15.57 1.30
N ASN A 133 12.35 -15.41 2.58
CA ASN A 133 12.14 -16.51 3.52
C ASN A 133 10.67 -16.71 3.93
N SER A 134 9.74 -16.01 3.29
CA SER A 134 8.33 -16.05 3.64
C SER A 134 7.58 -17.07 2.79
N ASN A 135 7.65 -18.35 3.18
CA ASN A 135 7.09 -19.47 2.41
C ASN A 135 5.76 -19.98 2.97
N THR A 136 5.51 -19.80 4.26
CA THR A 136 4.26 -20.17 4.90
C THR A 136 3.30 -19.00 4.96
N LYS A 137 1.98 -19.26 5.09
CA LYS A 137 0.97 -18.21 5.28
C LYS A 137 1.32 -17.29 6.45
N SER A 138 1.81 -17.84 7.54
CA SER A 138 2.18 -17.06 8.73
C SER A 138 3.35 -16.13 8.46
N GLU A 139 4.40 -16.60 7.77
CA GLU A 139 5.56 -15.78 7.40
C GLU A 139 5.18 -14.68 6.40
N ILE A 140 4.31 -14.98 5.45
CA ILE A 140 3.78 -14.00 4.50
C ILE A 140 3.00 -12.90 5.26
N VAL A 141 2.14 -13.27 6.21
CA VAL A 141 1.41 -12.32 7.05
C VAL A 141 2.36 -11.41 7.82
N GLU A 142 3.42 -11.97 8.42
CA GLU A 142 4.41 -11.17 9.13
C GLU A 142 5.20 -10.24 8.18
N ALA A 143 5.56 -10.71 6.99
CA ALA A 143 6.19 -9.89 5.98
C ALA A 143 5.27 -8.73 5.52
N ILE A 144 3.97 -8.99 5.33
CA ILE A 144 2.97 -7.95 5.04
C ILE A 144 2.97 -6.89 6.14
N LYS A 145 2.84 -7.31 7.40
CA LYS A 145 2.82 -6.37 8.54
C LYS A 145 4.08 -5.52 8.67
N GLN A 146 5.24 -6.08 8.30
CA GLN A 146 6.51 -5.36 8.34
C GLN A 146 6.69 -4.38 7.18
N THR A 147 6.11 -4.66 6.03
CA THR A 147 6.34 -3.89 4.80
C THR A 147 5.16 -3.05 4.36
N ALA A 148 3.97 -3.29 4.91
CA ALA A 148 2.77 -2.53 4.54
C ALA A 148 2.90 -1.04 4.89
N TYR A 149 2.45 -0.23 3.98
CA TYR A 149 2.40 1.22 4.15
C TYR A 149 1.14 1.77 3.49
N THR A 150 0.85 3.03 3.76
CA THR A 150 -0.32 3.68 3.17
C THR A 150 -0.15 3.89 1.66
N GLY A 151 -1.19 3.58 0.88
CA GLY A 151 -1.27 3.96 -0.52
C GLY A 151 -1.52 5.46 -0.75
N HIS A 152 -1.60 6.26 0.33
CA HIS A 152 -1.91 7.69 0.30
C HIS A 152 -3.29 8.05 -0.26
N HIS A 153 -4.24 7.11 -0.20
CA HIS A 153 -5.63 7.28 -0.61
C HIS A 153 -6.62 7.09 0.55
N PRO A 154 -6.44 7.79 1.70
CA PRO A 154 -7.38 7.68 2.81
C PRO A 154 -8.76 8.18 2.39
N CYS A 155 -9.79 7.48 2.79
CA CYS A 155 -11.18 7.82 2.47
C CYS A 155 -12.10 7.61 3.68
N SER A 156 -13.36 7.99 3.53
CA SER A 156 -14.44 7.73 4.47
C SER A 156 -14.39 8.46 5.82
N THR A 157 -13.41 9.33 6.09
CA THR A 157 -13.37 10.12 7.33
C THR A 157 -14.59 11.05 7.46
N ALA A 158 -15.01 11.66 6.35
CA ALA A 158 -16.23 12.45 6.26
C ALA A 158 -17.13 11.87 5.16
N ARG A 159 -17.55 10.61 5.35
CA ARG A 159 -18.23 9.87 4.29
C ARG A 159 -19.64 10.38 4.00
N MET A 160 -20.01 10.31 2.74
CA MET A 160 -21.38 10.47 2.28
C MET A 160 -22.18 9.19 2.53
N GLY A 161 -23.45 9.31 2.85
CA GLY A 161 -24.32 8.17 3.01
C GLY A 161 -25.79 8.53 2.97
N ALA A 162 -26.65 7.51 3.04
CA ALA A 162 -28.10 7.66 3.07
C ALA A 162 -28.57 8.33 4.37
N ASP A 163 -29.80 8.85 4.38
CA ASP A 163 -30.32 9.58 5.53
C ASP A 163 -30.50 8.71 6.79
N ASN A 164 -30.65 7.42 6.61
CA ASN A 164 -30.75 6.45 7.69
C ASN A 164 -29.38 5.88 8.13
N ASP A 165 -28.27 6.33 7.55
CA ASP A 165 -26.93 5.92 7.98
C ASP A 165 -26.42 6.85 9.09
N PRO A 166 -26.35 6.38 10.35
CA PRO A 166 -25.93 7.22 11.49
C PRO A 166 -24.45 7.63 11.42
N MET A 167 -23.65 6.95 10.59
CA MET A 167 -22.23 7.26 10.41
C MET A 167 -21.97 8.18 9.21
N ALA A 168 -22.99 8.54 8.43
CA ALA A 168 -22.84 9.45 7.31
C ALA A 168 -22.70 10.90 7.80
N VAL A 169 -21.54 11.48 7.56
CA VAL A 169 -21.26 12.90 7.86
C VAL A 169 -21.86 13.81 6.80
N LEU A 170 -21.90 13.35 5.55
CA LEU A 170 -22.39 14.10 4.40
C LEU A 170 -23.62 13.49 3.78
N ASP A 171 -24.48 14.33 3.24
CA ASP A 171 -25.59 13.92 2.36
C ASP A 171 -25.13 13.72 0.90
N ALA A 172 -26.04 13.28 0.03
CA ALA A 172 -25.76 13.07 -1.40
C ALA A 172 -25.38 14.35 -2.19
N LYS A 173 -25.51 15.52 -1.58
CA LYS A 173 -25.09 16.83 -2.14
C LYS A 173 -23.81 17.33 -1.46
N LEU A 174 -23.11 16.48 -0.71
CA LEU A 174 -21.89 16.79 0.06
C LEU A 174 -22.09 17.86 1.13
N ARG A 175 -23.31 18.06 1.62
CA ARG A 175 -23.58 18.99 2.71
C ARG A 175 -23.37 18.27 4.04
N VAL A 176 -22.69 18.94 4.96
CA VAL A 176 -22.47 18.41 6.31
C VAL A 176 -23.82 18.36 7.06
N ARG A 177 -24.18 17.19 7.56
CA ARG A 177 -25.42 16.99 8.33
C ARG A 177 -25.38 17.79 9.63
N GLY A 178 -26.46 18.45 9.93
CA GLY A 178 -26.60 19.28 11.15
C GLY A 178 -25.95 20.66 11.10
N LEU A 179 -25.28 21.03 9.98
CA LEU A 179 -24.70 22.34 9.78
C LEU A 179 -25.25 23.03 8.51
N ILE A 180 -25.41 24.33 8.58
CA ILE A 180 -25.87 25.15 7.45
C ILE A 180 -24.65 25.83 6.80
N GLY A 181 -24.56 25.76 5.47
CA GLY A 181 -23.54 26.47 4.71
C GLY A 181 -22.18 25.78 4.62
N LEU A 182 -22.03 24.56 5.13
CA LEU A 182 -20.79 23.76 5.02
C LEU A 182 -20.97 22.54 4.10
N ARG A 183 -20.00 22.37 3.22
CA ARG A 183 -19.84 21.22 2.30
C ARG A 183 -18.43 20.72 2.33
#